data_e757a1bb28aaf2cea858e05a812e90f9
#
_entry.id   e757a1bb28aaf2cea858e05a812e90f9
#
_cell.length_a   1.000
_cell.length_b   1.000
_cell.length_c   1.000
_cell.angle_alpha   90.00
_cell.angle_beta   90.00
_cell.angle_gamma   90.00
#
_symmetry.space_group_name_H-M   'P 1'
#
loop_
_entity.id
_entity.type
_entity.pdbx_description
1 polymer ?
#
loop_
_entity_poly.entity_id
_entity_poly.type
_entity_poly.pdbx_seq_one_letter_code
_entity_poly.pdbx_strand_id
1 'polypeptide(L)'
;EGVIKINRLVKNSSTYWILVLFSCGYDISTKAINMLCLNKLKTQSIRNVMSKLYKEGYIRRVKIDGVSTIRPIMRKPLIDTALSLYPDALCAFQDNHEWSKSRYKKRDIIRMQRISECYAFFCRFGVEIRSGYKPGLIYEETDFSNGAFYSSRELRDISELEDNVLKAARFVGMLVTNEHPYV
;
A
#
# COMPACT_ATOMS: atom_id res chain seq x y z
N GLU A 1 -19.68 0.60 25.20
CA GLU A 1 -18.53 1.34 24.62
C GLU A 1 -18.73 1.35 23.10
N GLY A 2 -19.12 2.54 22.58
CA GLY A 2 -19.51 2.69 21.19
C GLY A 2 -18.28 2.64 20.27
N VAL A 3 -18.10 1.52 19.58
CA VAL A 3 -17.22 1.45 18.41
C VAL A 3 -17.84 2.35 17.35
N ILE A 4 -17.26 3.53 17.13
CA ILE A 4 -17.64 4.40 16.03
C ILE A 4 -17.18 3.67 14.75
N LYS A 5 -18.08 2.91 14.14
CA LYS A 5 -17.82 2.28 12.85
C LYS A 5 -17.49 3.39 11.82
N ILE A 6 -16.55 3.16 10.92
CA ILE A 6 -16.47 3.93 9.66
C ILE A 6 -17.75 3.59 8.89
N ASN A 7 -18.82 4.31 9.23
CA ASN A 7 -20.14 4.09 8.68
C ASN A 7 -20.17 4.56 7.24
N ARG A 8 -19.82 3.71 6.30
CA ARG A 8 -19.76 3.92 4.86
C ARG A 8 -18.46 4.57 4.38
N LEU A 9 -17.53 3.73 4.02
CA LEU A 9 -16.33 4.15 3.29
C LEU A 9 -16.74 4.74 1.93
N VAL A 10 -16.53 6.05 1.77
CA VAL A 10 -16.80 6.73 0.49
C VAL A 10 -15.61 6.48 -0.44
N LYS A 11 -15.86 5.87 -1.61
CA LYS A 11 -14.84 5.66 -2.66
C LYS A 11 -14.14 6.99 -2.98
N ASN A 12 -12.82 6.94 -3.16
CA ASN A 12 -11.97 8.10 -3.46
C ASN A 12 -11.89 9.17 -2.35
N SER A 13 -12.40 8.91 -1.15
CA SER A 13 -12.19 9.77 0.01
C SER A 13 -10.76 9.68 0.53
N SER A 14 -10.34 10.64 1.37
CA SER A 14 -9.05 10.59 2.05
C SER A 14 -8.86 9.31 2.87
N THR A 15 -9.91 8.88 3.56
CA THR A 15 -9.90 7.63 4.33
C THR A 15 -9.70 6.43 3.43
N TYR A 16 -10.40 6.39 2.28
CA TYR A 16 -10.24 5.34 1.28
C TYR A 16 -8.79 5.20 0.82
N TRP A 17 -8.19 6.29 0.34
CA TRP A 17 -6.83 6.23 -0.20
C TRP A 17 -5.75 5.96 0.87
N ILE A 18 -5.94 6.43 2.10
CA ILE A 18 -5.06 6.07 3.21
C ILE A 18 -5.15 4.57 3.51
N LEU A 19 -6.34 3.98 3.53
CA LEU A 19 -6.50 2.55 3.76
C LEU A 19 -5.98 1.71 2.58
N VAL A 20 -6.16 2.16 1.34
CA VAL A 20 -5.54 1.55 0.16
C VAL A 20 -4.01 1.56 0.29
N LEU A 21 -3.42 2.68 0.68
CA LEU A 21 -1.98 2.76 0.90
C LEU A 21 -1.50 1.76 1.96
N PHE A 22 -2.25 1.60 3.05
CA PHE A 22 -1.93 0.61 4.09
C PHE A 22 -2.07 -0.85 3.60
N SER A 23 -3.03 -1.14 2.72
CA SER A 23 -3.15 -2.48 2.14
C SER A 23 -1.98 -2.83 1.23
N CYS A 24 -1.50 -1.89 0.42
CA CYS A 24 -0.39 -2.10 -0.51
C CYS A 24 0.98 -2.08 0.19
N GLY A 25 1.20 -1.14 1.13
CA GLY A 25 2.51 -0.84 1.69
C GLY A 25 2.79 -1.42 3.08
N TYR A 26 1.79 -1.60 3.92
CA TYR A 26 1.81 -2.08 5.31
C TYR A 26 2.67 -1.24 6.28
N ASP A 27 3.98 -1.10 6.03
CA ASP A 27 4.89 -0.24 6.79
C ASP A 27 4.95 1.14 6.15
N ILE A 28 4.18 2.09 6.69
CA ILE A 28 4.00 3.39 6.08
C ILE A 28 4.84 4.45 6.81
N SER A 29 5.60 5.23 6.04
CA SER A 29 6.30 6.41 6.56
C SER A 29 5.33 7.60 6.68
N THR A 30 5.63 8.54 7.59
CA THR A 30 4.92 9.82 7.64
C THR A 30 5.05 10.58 6.31
N LYS A 31 6.18 10.40 5.61
CA LYS A 31 6.41 10.99 4.29
C LYS A 31 5.43 10.45 3.24
N ALA A 32 5.17 9.13 3.22
CA ALA A 32 4.18 8.53 2.31
C ALA A 32 2.77 9.10 2.54
N ILE A 33 2.36 9.24 3.81
CA ILE A 33 1.07 9.89 4.13
C ILE A 33 1.03 11.33 3.63
N ASN A 34 2.11 12.10 3.83
CA ASN A 34 2.19 13.48 3.34
C ASN A 34 2.18 13.56 1.81
N MET A 35 2.75 12.59 1.11
CA MET A 35 2.73 12.53 -0.36
C MET A 35 1.32 12.36 -0.91
N LEU A 36 0.43 11.62 -0.25
CA LEU A 36 -0.98 11.56 -0.64
C LEU A 36 -1.68 12.93 -0.57
N CYS A 37 -1.17 13.83 0.30
CA CYS A 37 -1.78 15.16 0.55
C CYS A 37 -1.64 16.14 -0.62
N LEU A 38 -0.65 15.95 -1.48
CA LEU A 38 -0.16 17.04 -2.35
C LEU A 38 -1.09 17.45 -3.50
N ASN A 39 -2.20 16.74 -3.78
CA ASN A 39 -3.01 17.05 -4.95
C ASN A 39 -4.50 17.36 -4.75
N LYS A 40 -5.15 16.85 -3.73
CA LYS A 40 -6.60 17.09 -3.53
C LYS A 40 -7.01 17.15 -2.06
N LEU A 41 -6.13 16.77 -1.17
CA LEU A 41 -6.49 16.59 0.23
C LEU A 41 -5.81 17.67 1.06
N LYS A 42 -6.60 18.54 1.67
CA LYS A 42 -6.08 19.52 2.63
C LYS A 42 -5.33 18.77 3.74
N THR A 43 -4.13 19.22 4.07
CA THR A 43 -3.28 18.64 5.13
C THR A 43 -4.07 18.40 6.43
N GLN A 44 -4.99 19.29 6.77
CA GLN A 44 -5.84 19.14 7.94
C GLN A 44 -6.79 17.93 7.83
N SER A 45 -7.34 17.67 6.64
CA SER A 45 -8.22 16.50 6.43
C SER A 45 -7.48 15.20 6.69
N ILE A 46 -6.24 15.10 6.23
CA ILE A 46 -5.42 13.90 6.48
C ILE A 46 -5.07 13.76 7.97
N ARG A 47 -4.69 14.84 8.64
CA ARG A 47 -4.44 14.80 10.08
C ARG A 47 -5.67 14.31 10.84
N ASN A 48 -6.86 14.78 10.47
CA ASN A 48 -8.12 14.36 11.09
C ASN A 48 -8.40 12.88 10.80
N VAL A 49 -8.20 12.42 9.56
CA VAL A 49 -8.36 11.00 9.20
C VAL A 49 -7.36 10.13 9.97
N MET A 50 -6.08 10.49 9.99
CA MET A 50 -5.06 9.74 10.72
C MET A 50 -5.40 9.66 12.23
N SER A 51 -5.78 10.78 12.84
CA SER A 51 -6.20 10.82 14.24
C SER A 51 -7.39 9.89 14.50
N LYS A 52 -8.39 9.89 13.61
CA LYS A 52 -9.54 8.99 13.68
C LYS A 52 -9.12 7.53 13.57
N LEU A 53 -8.29 7.17 12.59
CA LEU A 53 -7.81 5.79 12.41
C LEU A 53 -7.01 5.28 13.62
N TYR A 54 -6.21 6.12 14.25
CA TYR A 54 -5.52 5.79 15.50
C TYR A 54 -6.52 5.54 16.65
N LYS A 55 -7.47 6.46 16.84
CA LYS A 55 -8.47 6.38 17.92
C LYS A 55 -9.37 5.15 17.79
N GLU A 56 -9.74 4.81 16.58
CA GLU A 56 -10.62 3.66 16.27
C GLU A 56 -9.85 2.33 16.18
N GLY A 57 -8.53 2.34 16.36
CA GLY A 57 -7.70 1.14 16.37
C GLY A 57 -7.51 0.47 15.00
N TYR A 58 -7.59 1.23 13.90
CA TYR A 58 -7.25 0.73 12.58
C TYR A 58 -5.74 0.68 12.33
N ILE A 59 -5.01 1.62 12.93
CA ILE A 59 -3.56 1.79 12.75
C ILE A 59 -2.86 2.05 14.08
N ARG A 60 -1.58 1.74 14.11
CA ARG A 60 -0.70 2.09 15.24
C ARG A 60 0.66 2.55 14.76
N ARG A 61 1.32 3.38 15.56
CA ARG A 61 2.74 3.69 15.37
C ARG A 61 3.58 2.65 16.10
N VAL A 62 4.61 2.16 15.44
CA VAL A 62 5.55 1.18 15.97
C VAL A 62 6.97 1.68 15.72
N LYS A 63 7.86 1.43 16.67
CA LYS A 63 9.30 1.68 16.50
C LYS A 63 10.02 0.34 16.47
N ILE A 64 10.70 0.04 15.38
CA ILE A 64 11.41 -1.22 15.15
C ILE A 64 12.84 -0.88 14.79
N ASP A 65 13.78 -1.38 15.56
CA ASP A 65 15.22 -1.16 15.36
C ASP A 65 15.56 0.35 15.10
N GLY A 66 14.93 1.22 15.89
CA GLY A 66 15.11 2.66 15.81
C GLY A 66 14.27 3.38 14.74
N VAL A 67 13.66 2.67 13.81
CA VAL A 67 12.83 3.24 12.75
C VAL A 67 11.37 3.32 13.18
N SER A 68 10.78 4.51 13.09
CA SER A 68 9.35 4.71 13.34
C SER A 68 8.54 4.42 12.06
N THR A 69 7.53 3.57 12.19
CA THR A 69 6.61 3.24 11.10
C THR A 69 5.17 3.23 11.58
N ILE A 70 4.23 3.38 10.67
CA ILE A 70 2.79 3.28 10.92
C ILE A 70 2.31 1.99 10.28
N ARG A 71 1.63 1.15 11.06
CA ARG A 71 1.12 -0.17 10.65
C ARG A 71 -0.38 -0.29 10.83
N PRO A 72 -1.07 -1.03 9.96
CA PRO A 72 -2.44 -1.42 10.20
C PRO A 72 -2.52 -2.42 11.37
N ILE A 73 -3.66 -2.42 12.07
CA ILE A 73 -3.96 -3.38 13.12
C ILE A 73 -4.97 -4.38 12.56
N MET A 74 -4.55 -5.63 12.35
CA MET A 74 -5.37 -6.69 11.79
C MET A 74 -6.42 -7.17 12.81
N ARG A 75 -7.47 -6.39 13.00
CA ARG A 75 -8.61 -6.68 13.85
C ARG A 75 -9.92 -6.51 13.07
N LYS A 76 -11.01 -6.99 13.64
CA LYS A 76 -12.33 -6.99 12.99
C LYS A 76 -12.71 -5.67 12.30
N PRO A 77 -12.54 -4.47 12.87
CA PRO A 77 -12.91 -3.23 12.20
C PRO A 77 -12.18 -3.03 10.87
N LEU A 78 -10.87 -3.31 10.82
CA LEU A 78 -10.08 -3.20 9.59
C LEU A 78 -10.48 -4.28 8.59
N ILE A 79 -10.69 -5.52 9.03
CA ILE A 79 -11.08 -6.65 8.18
C ILE A 79 -12.42 -6.36 7.49
N ASP A 80 -13.44 -5.96 8.27
CA ASP A 80 -14.76 -5.62 7.74
C ASP A 80 -14.68 -4.46 6.72
N THR A 81 -13.80 -3.48 6.97
CA THR A 81 -13.60 -2.36 6.06
C THR A 81 -12.83 -2.76 4.81
N ALA A 82 -11.82 -3.64 4.93
CA ALA A 82 -11.02 -4.11 3.81
C ALA A 82 -11.86 -4.80 2.74
N LEU A 83 -12.89 -5.55 3.14
CA LEU A 83 -13.81 -6.21 2.20
C LEU A 83 -14.56 -5.25 1.26
N SER A 84 -14.67 -3.98 1.63
CA SER A 84 -15.35 -2.94 0.85
C SER A 84 -14.40 -1.96 0.14
N LEU A 85 -13.07 -2.08 0.34
CA LEU A 85 -12.09 -1.19 -0.29
C LEU A 85 -11.97 -1.44 -1.79
N TYR A 86 -11.55 -2.64 -2.15
CA TYR A 86 -11.42 -3.14 -3.51
C TYR A 86 -11.32 -4.68 -3.45
N PRO A 87 -11.56 -5.39 -4.56
CA PRO A 87 -11.28 -6.82 -4.62
C PRO A 87 -9.85 -7.09 -4.15
N ASP A 88 -9.64 -8.17 -3.42
CA ASP A 88 -8.34 -8.60 -2.88
C ASP A 88 -7.69 -7.69 -1.81
N ALA A 89 -8.33 -6.59 -1.40
CA ALA A 89 -7.77 -5.72 -0.36
C ALA A 89 -7.49 -6.48 0.95
N LEU A 90 -8.36 -7.39 1.34
CA LEU A 90 -8.16 -8.21 2.54
C LEU A 90 -6.95 -9.13 2.39
N CYS A 91 -6.81 -9.80 1.24
CA CYS A 91 -5.64 -10.63 0.93
C CYS A 91 -4.36 -9.80 0.99
N ALA A 92 -4.35 -8.62 0.36
CA ALA A 92 -3.20 -7.71 0.39
C ALA A 92 -2.80 -7.31 1.83
N PHE A 93 -3.77 -7.03 2.71
CA PHE A 93 -3.48 -6.75 4.12
C PHE A 93 -2.91 -7.97 4.83
N GLN A 94 -3.47 -9.16 4.61
CA GLN A 94 -3.05 -10.40 5.26
C GLN A 94 -1.64 -10.80 4.82
N ASP A 95 -1.36 -10.80 3.53
CA ASP A 95 -0.06 -11.13 2.95
C ASP A 95 1.04 -10.19 3.46
N ASN A 96 0.74 -8.89 3.48
CA ASN A 96 1.66 -7.90 4.01
C ASN A 96 1.87 -8.06 5.53
N HIS A 97 0.83 -8.45 6.27
CA HIS A 97 0.91 -8.72 7.70
C HIS A 97 1.80 -9.93 8.00
N GLU A 98 1.55 -11.06 7.31
CA GLU A 98 2.36 -12.28 7.46
C GLU A 98 3.82 -12.03 7.08
N TRP A 99 4.04 -11.35 5.96
CA TRP A 99 5.39 -10.99 5.55
C TRP A 99 6.10 -10.11 6.58
N SER A 100 5.41 -9.18 7.22
CA SER A 100 6.00 -8.28 8.21
C SER A 100 6.34 -8.97 9.54
N LYS A 101 5.65 -10.06 9.89
CA LYS A 101 5.91 -10.82 11.13
C LYS A 101 7.32 -11.39 11.21
N SER A 102 7.88 -11.77 10.08
CA SER A 102 9.23 -12.35 9.99
C SER A 102 10.34 -11.31 9.81
N ARG A 103 10.00 -10.01 9.71
CA ARG A 103 10.93 -8.95 9.30
C ARG A 103 10.95 -7.79 10.29
N TYR A 104 11.97 -7.81 11.14
CA TYR A 104 12.16 -6.80 12.20
C TYR A 104 13.46 -6.02 12.05
N LYS A 105 14.19 -6.18 10.92
CA LYS A 105 15.46 -5.48 10.71
C LYS A 105 15.19 -4.09 10.13
N LYS A 106 15.94 -3.12 10.60
CA LYS A 106 15.92 -1.72 10.14
C LYS A 106 15.87 -1.58 8.62
N ARG A 107 16.72 -2.34 7.90
CA ARG A 107 16.77 -2.30 6.44
C ARG A 107 15.45 -2.70 5.76
N ASP A 108 14.75 -3.69 6.34
CA ASP A 108 13.50 -4.20 5.76
C ASP A 108 12.37 -3.17 5.95
N ILE A 109 12.31 -2.54 7.11
CA ILE A 109 11.34 -1.46 7.39
C ILE A 109 11.58 -0.27 6.48
N ILE A 110 12.83 0.17 6.32
CA ILE A 110 13.17 1.28 5.41
C ILE A 110 12.79 0.93 3.97
N ARG A 111 13.02 -0.31 3.53
CA ARG A 111 12.62 -0.76 2.20
C ARG A 111 11.10 -0.68 2.00
N MET A 112 10.32 -1.17 2.97
CA MET A 112 8.85 -1.11 2.90
C MET A 112 8.34 0.33 2.93
N GLN A 113 8.97 1.20 3.70
CA GLN A 113 8.65 2.63 3.69
C GLN A 113 8.91 3.27 2.33
N ARG A 114 10.02 2.93 1.66
CA ARG A 114 10.29 3.41 0.28
C ARG A 114 9.26 2.89 -0.72
N ILE A 115 8.87 1.62 -0.62
CA ILE A 115 7.79 1.07 -1.44
C ILE A 115 6.49 1.84 -1.20
N SER A 116 6.13 2.11 0.06
CA SER A 116 4.93 2.88 0.38
C SER A 116 4.98 4.33 -0.12
N GLU A 117 6.17 4.94 -0.15
CA GLU A 117 6.38 6.26 -0.74
C GLU A 117 6.16 6.24 -2.26
N CYS A 118 6.64 5.20 -2.95
CA CYS A 118 6.34 5.00 -4.38
C CYS A 118 4.85 4.79 -4.63
N TYR A 119 4.16 3.97 -3.85
CA TYR A 119 2.71 3.81 -3.95
C TYR A 119 1.97 5.15 -3.78
N ALA A 120 2.33 5.94 -2.75
CA ALA A 120 1.73 7.23 -2.52
C ALA A 120 2.01 8.22 -3.67
N PHE A 121 3.20 8.18 -4.22
CA PHE A 121 3.60 9.02 -5.37
C PHE A 121 2.80 8.64 -6.62
N PHE A 122 2.79 7.37 -7.00
CA PHE A 122 2.13 6.92 -8.23
C PHE A 122 0.61 7.02 -8.15
N CYS A 123 0.00 6.71 -7.00
CA CYS A 123 -1.43 6.91 -6.76
C CYS A 123 -1.88 8.35 -7.08
N ARG A 124 -1.03 9.32 -6.83
CA ARG A 124 -1.27 10.73 -7.10
C ARG A 124 -1.46 11.04 -8.59
N PHE A 125 -0.80 10.29 -9.45
CA PHE A 125 -0.86 10.43 -10.91
C PHE A 125 -1.89 9.51 -11.57
N GLY A 126 -2.73 8.84 -10.77
CA GLY A 126 -3.75 7.94 -11.29
C GLY A 126 -3.24 6.57 -11.71
N VAL A 127 -1.96 6.27 -11.42
CA VAL A 127 -1.37 4.95 -11.66
C VAL A 127 -2.02 3.92 -10.74
N GLU A 128 -2.36 2.76 -11.27
CA GLU A 128 -2.97 1.68 -10.49
C GLU A 128 -1.95 1.06 -9.52
N ILE A 129 -2.31 1.05 -8.25
CA ILE A 129 -1.49 0.49 -7.17
C ILE A 129 -2.17 -0.69 -6.45
N ARG A 130 -3.45 -0.90 -6.68
CA ARG A 130 -4.26 -1.93 -6.01
C ARG A 130 -4.07 -3.27 -6.69
N SER A 131 -3.66 -4.30 -5.97
CA SER A 131 -3.31 -5.63 -6.52
C SER A 131 -4.42 -6.22 -7.39
N GLY A 132 -5.66 -6.21 -6.95
CA GLY A 132 -6.80 -6.77 -7.70
C GLY A 132 -7.23 -5.99 -8.95
N TYR A 133 -6.62 -4.84 -9.23
CA TYR A 133 -6.91 -4.03 -10.42
C TYR A 133 -5.70 -3.84 -11.34
N LYS A 134 -4.52 -4.29 -10.92
CA LYS A 134 -3.34 -4.27 -11.80
C LYS A 134 -3.50 -5.31 -12.89
N PRO A 135 -3.18 -4.97 -14.13
CA PRO A 135 -3.13 -5.94 -15.21
C PRO A 135 -2.11 -7.06 -14.92
N GLY A 136 -2.34 -8.25 -15.44
CA GLY A 136 -1.37 -9.33 -15.37
C GLY A 136 -0.16 -9.03 -16.27
N LEU A 137 1.06 -9.20 -15.76
CA LEU A 137 2.29 -8.95 -16.52
C LEU A 137 2.60 -10.03 -17.59
N ILE A 138 1.89 -11.15 -17.56
CA ILE A 138 2.18 -12.35 -18.38
C ILE A 138 1.28 -12.41 -19.63
N TYR A 139 0.30 -11.54 -19.77
CA TYR A 139 -0.67 -11.58 -20.87
C TYR A 139 -0.31 -10.57 -21.97
N GLU A 140 -0.24 -11.02 -23.22
CA GLU A 140 0.16 -10.23 -24.40
C GLU A 140 -0.81 -9.07 -24.75
N GLU A 141 -2.07 -9.12 -24.32
CA GLU A 141 -3.11 -8.11 -24.62
C GLU A 141 -3.49 -7.28 -23.40
N THR A 142 -2.53 -6.85 -22.61
CA THR A 142 -2.80 -6.13 -21.37
C THR A 142 -2.81 -4.62 -21.59
N ASP A 143 -3.90 -3.95 -21.24
CA ASP A 143 -3.99 -2.49 -21.31
C ASP A 143 -3.42 -1.81 -20.04
N PHE A 144 -2.34 -1.08 -20.22
CA PHE A 144 -1.68 -0.26 -19.21
C PHE A 144 -1.89 1.25 -19.43
N SER A 145 -2.98 1.67 -20.06
CA SER A 145 -3.24 3.07 -20.43
C SER A 145 -3.09 4.05 -19.26
N ASN A 146 -3.45 3.63 -18.04
CA ASN A 146 -3.24 4.41 -16.82
C ASN A 146 -1.93 4.10 -16.10
N GLY A 147 -1.15 3.15 -16.60
CA GLY A 147 0.01 2.61 -15.92
C GLY A 147 -0.35 1.80 -14.67
N ALA A 148 0.55 0.89 -14.29
CA ALA A 148 0.46 0.14 -13.03
C ALA A 148 1.82 0.05 -12.36
N PHE A 149 1.87 0.26 -11.04
CA PHE A 149 3.10 0.13 -10.28
C PHE A 149 3.13 -1.18 -9.51
N TYR A 150 4.13 -2.01 -9.81
CA TYR A 150 4.41 -3.28 -9.14
C TYR A 150 5.61 -3.11 -8.23
N SER A 151 5.44 -3.38 -6.94
CA SER A 151 6.56 -3.40 -6.00
C SER A 151 7.51 -4.54 -6.33
N SER A 152 8.77 -4.38 -5.94
CA SER A 152 9.78 -5.45 -6.07
C SER A 152 9.41 -6.74 -5.34
N ARG A 153 8.41 -6.71 -4.45
CA ARG A 153 7.85 -7.88 -3.82
C ARG A 153 6.88 -8.60 -4.75
N GLU A 154 5.89 -7.87 -5.29
CA GLU A 154 4.93 -8.42 -6.26
C GLU A 154 5.64 -9.02 -7.47
N LEU A 155 6.68 -8.36 -7.96
CA LEU A 155 7.48 -8.86 -9.08
C LEU A 155 8.22 -10.16 -8.74
N ARG A 156 8.65 -10.36 -7.49
CA ARG A 156 9.24 -11.64 -7.08
C ARG A 156 8.23 -12.77 -6.99
N ASP A 157 7.03 -12.47 -6.51
CA ASP A 157 5.97 -13.46 -6.42
C ASP A 157 5.56 -13.94 -7.84
N ILE A 158 5.59 -13.03 -8.83
CA ILE A 158 5.40 -13.37 -10.25
C ILE A 158 6.60 -14.14 -10.80
N SER A 159 7.83 -13.79 -10.45
CA SER A 159 9.06 -14.37 -10.99
C SER A 159 9.44 -15.73 -10.37
N GLU A 160 8.80 -16.15 -9.29
CA GLU A 160 8.95 -17.52 -8.80
C GLU A 160 8.38 -18.54 -9.78
N LEU A 161 7.57 -18.09 -10.75
CA LEU A 161 7.11 -18.86 -11.89
C LEU A 161 8.14 -18.89 -13.06
N GLU A 162 9.08 -17.94 -13.10
CA GLU A 162 10.08 -17.78 -14.17
C GLU A 162 11.44 -17.35 -13.60
N ASP A 163 12.34 -18.27 -13.35
CA ASP A 163 13.79 -18.11 -13.07
C ASP A 163 14.39 -16.77 -12.58
N ASN A 164 14.93 -16.81 -11.39
CA ASN A 164 16.13 -16.19 -10.74
C ASN A 164 16.62 -14.76 -11.11
N VAL A 165 16.23 -14.12 -12.17
CA VAL A 165 16.82 -12.84 -12.64
C VAL A 165 16.46 -11.68 -11.72
N LEU A 166 15.24 -11.63 -11.18
CA LEU A 166 14.77 -10.53 -10.33
C LEU A 166 15.24 -10.62 -8.87
N LYS A 167 15.81 -11.75 -8.43
CA LYS A 167 16.27 -11.92 -7.03
C LYS A 167 17.47 -11.05 -6.66
N ALA A 168 18.28 -10.68 -7.65
CA ALA A 168 19.50 -9.88 -7.45
C ALA A 168 19.26 -8.36 -7.51
N ALA A 169 18.15 -7.90 -8.05
CA ALA A 169 17.90 -6.48 -8.29
C ALA A 169 17.56 -5.72 -7.00
N ARG A 170 18.29 -4.64 -6.73
CA ARG A 170 18.06 -3.75 -5.57
C ARG A 170 17.12 -2.59 -5.92
N PHE A 171 16.01 -2.87 -6.60
CA PHE A 171 15.03 -1.85 -6.95
C PHE A 171 13.80 -1.88 -6.03
N VAL A 172 13.03 -0.79 -6.01
CA VAL A 172 11.84 -0.64 -5.16
C VAL A 172 10.61 -1.24 -5.84
N GLY A 173 10.51 -1.09 -7.15
CA GLY A 173 9.42 -1.59 -7.97
C GLY A 173 9.56 -1.14 -9.41
N MET A 174 8.56 -1.45 -10.22
CA MET A 174 8.50 -1.15 -11.64
C MET A 174 7.18 -0.46 -11.98
N LEU A 175 7.25 0.64 -12.70
CA LEU A 175 6.09 1.24 -13.36
C LEU A 175 5.98 0.65 -14.76
N VAL A 176 4.84 0.08 -15.09
CA VAL A 176 4.52 -0.45 -16.41
C VAL A 176 3.48 0.43 -17.07
N THR A 177 3.72 0.82 -18.31
CA THR A 177 2.80 1.57 -19.17
C THR A 177 2.72 0.88 -20.52
N ASN A 178 1.79 1.31 -21.40
CA ASN A 178 1.70 0.75 -22.76
C ASN A 178 2.94 1.03 -23.61
N GLU A 179 3.73 2.05 -23.26
CA GLU A 179 4.91 2.42 -24.04
C GLU A 179 6.14 1.63 -23.60
N HIS A 180 6.49 1.70 -22.32
CA HIS A 180 7.70 1.03 -21.78
C HIS A 180 7.58 0.75 -20.27
N PRO A 181 8.23 -0.31 -19.77
CA PRO A 181 8.45 -0.48 -18.35
C PRO A 181 9.56 0.45 -17.83
N TYR A 182 9.37 1.04 -16.65
CA TYR A 182 10.33 1.89 -15.95
C TYR A 182 10.67 1.31 -14.58
N VAL A 183 11.95 1.21 -14.28
CA VAL A 183 12.50 0.66 -13.01
C VAL A 183 12.98 1.75 -12.08
#